data_56cc89a751c1391a0cb980d2dd83fdf8
#
_entry.id   56cc89a751c1391a0cb980d2dd83fdf8
#
_cell.length_a   1.000
_cell.length_b   1.000
_cell.length_c   1.000
_cell.angle_alpha   90.00
_cell.angle_beta   90.00
_cell.angle_gamma   90.00
#
_symmetry.space_group_name_H-M   'P 1'
#
loop_
_entity.id
_entity.type
_entity.pdbx_description
1 polymer ?
#
loop_
_entity_poly.entity_id
_entity_poly.type
_entity_poly.pdbx_seq_one_letter_code
_entity_poly.pdbx_strand_id
1 'polypeptide(L)'
;MKKIAILQSNYIPWKGYFDIMGSVDEFIIYDEMQYTKNDWRNRNKIKTTNGLIWLTIPVKIEKLNQKINETKIADNKWYIKHKNSLQTNYGKATKFKECKDFIFNIYEQASRLDYISEINYTFLNEINKFLKISTKISFSTDYNIGDGKTERLINICKQSNSNIYLSGPSAKNYIDEALFTKNNINLEWF
;
A
#
# COMPACT_ATOMS: atom_id res chain seq x y z
N MET A 1 -2.32 -13.71 20.88
CA MET A 1 -1.62 -14.13 19.65
C MET A 1 -1.48 -12.92 18.76
N LYS A 2 -0.32 -12.73 18.11
CA LYS A 2 -0.10 -11.56 17.22
C LYS A 2 -0.45 -11.94 15.78
N LYS A 3 -1.28 -11.12 15.13
CA LYS A 3 -1.68 -11.27 13.73
C LYS A 3 -1.01 -10.17 12.89
N ILE A 4 -0.44 -10.55 11.75
CA ILE A 4 0.15 -9.59 10.82
C ILE A 4 -0.39 -9.79 9.39
N ALA A 5 -0.29 -8.72 8.59
CA ALA A 5 -0.46 -8.78 7.15
C ALA A 5 0.78 -8.17 6.46
N ILE A 6 1.18 -8.74 5.33
CA ILE A 6 2.36 -8.33 4.57
C ILE A 6 1.90 -8.06 3.14
N LEU A 7 1.85 -6.78 2.73
CA LEU A 7 1.42 -6.38 1.39
C LEU A 7 2.30 -5.25 0.85
N GLN A 8 2.40 -5.20 -0.47
CA GLN A 8 3.02 -4.08 -1.17
C GLN A 8 2.16 -2.83 -1.03
N SER A 9 2.78 -1.66 -0.92
CA SER A 9 2.04 -0.39 -0.88
C SER A 9 1.30 -0.11 -2.18
N ASN A 10 0.16 0.55 -2.09
CA ASN A 10 -0.64 0.99 -3.22
C ASN A 10 -1.01 2.47 -3.07
N TYR A 11 -1.10 3.16 -4.20
CA TYR A 11 -1.54 4.55 -4.24
C TYR A 11 -3.04 4.65 -3.97
N ILE A 12 -3.39 5.16 -2.78
CA ILE A 12 -4.78 5.32 -2.28
C ILE A 12 -5.60 4.06 -2.58
N PRO A 13 -5.31 2.91 -1.94
CA PRO A 13 -5.93 1.64 -2.28
C PRO A 13 -7.43 1.60 -1.99
N TRP A 14 -8.09 0.58 -2.49
CA TRP A 14 -9.49 0.29 -2.23
C TRP A 14 -9.77 0.01 -0.75
N LYS A 15 -11.02 0.17 -0.35
CA LYS A 15 -11.43 0.05 1.07
C LYS A 15 -11.02 -1.25 1.75
N GLY A 16 -11.07 -2.40 1.06
CA GLY A 16 -10.67 -3.69 1.63
C GLY A 16 -9.18 -3.78 1.99
N TYR A 17 -8.32 -2.94 1.42
CA TYR A 17 -6.95 -2.82 1.86
C TYR A 17 -6.85 -2.25 3.29
N PHE A 18 -7.69 -1.25 3.59
CA PHE A 18 -7.79 -0.69 4.94
C PHE A 18 -8.51 -1.64 5.90
N ASP A 19 -9.44 -2.45 5.42
CA ASP A 19 -10.07 -3.51 6.22
C ASP A 19 -9.03 -4.56 6.64
N ILE A 20 -8.14 -4.98 5.74
CA ILE A 20 -7.00 -5.85 6.08
C ILE A 20 -6.11 -5.15 7.12
N MET A 21 -5.76 -3.87 6.91
CA MET A 21 -4.95 -3.11 7.86
C MET A 21 -5.59 -3.08 9.25
N GLY A 22 -6.90 -2.80 9.34
CA GLY A 22 -7.65 -2.76 10.59
C GLY A 22 -7.88 -4.12 11.26
N SER A 23 -7.62 -5.22 10.55
CA SER A 23 -7.85 -6.60 11.04
C SER A 23 -6.61 -7.25 11.65
N VAL A 24 -5.48 -6.53 11.73
CA VAL A 24 -4.19 -7.07 12.19
C VAL A 24 -3.55 -6.17 13.25
N ASP A 25 -2.67 -6.75 14.05
CA ASP A 25 -1.90 -6.01 15.06
C ASP A 25 -0.75 -5.21 14.42
N GLU A 26 -0.20 -5.74 13.32
CA GLU A 26 0.87 -5.07 12.57
C GLU A 26 0.70 -5.32 11.06
N PHE A 27 0.78 -4.24 10.30
CA PHE A 27 0.76 -4.25 8.84
C PHE A 27 2.15 -3.93 8.31
N ILE A 28 2.72 -4.84 7.50
CA ILE A 28 4.09 -4.73 7.01
C ILE A 28 4.08 -4.37 5.53
N ILE A 29 4.61 -3.21 5.20
CA ILE A 29 4.76 -2.75 3.82
C ILE A 29 5.91 -3.50 3.17
N TYR A 30 5.61 -4.22 2.06
CA TYR A 30 6.52 -5.16 1.39
C TYR A 30 7.05 -4.60 0.07
N ASP A 31 7.71 -3.45 0.11
CA ASP A 31 8.11 -2.68 -1.06
C ASP A 31 9.52 -3.01 -1.59
N GLU A 32 10.20 -4.02 -1.03
CA GLU A 32 11.40 -4.63 -1.62
C GLU A 32 11.10 -5.52 -2.84
N MET A 33 9.82 -5.67 -3.17
CA MET A 33 9.38 -6.40 -4.37
C MET A 33 9.54 -5.55 -5.62
N GLN A 34 9.66 -6.24 -6.76
CA GLN A 34 9.79 -5.59 -8.05
C GLN A 34 8.61 -4.68 -8.36
N TYR A 35 8.91 -3.46 -8.80
CA TYR A 35 7.91 -2.54 -9.32
C TYR A 35 7.36 -3.07 -10.65
N THR A 36 6.03 -3.10 -10.79
CA THR A 36 5.33 -3.47 -12.02
C THR A 36 4.66 -2.26 -12.65
N LYS A 37 4.87 -2.09 -13.97
CA LYS A 37 4.23 -1.01 -14.72
C LYS A 37 2.71 -1.23 -14.77
N ASN A 38 1.98 -0.11 -14.79
CA ASN A 38 0.53 -0.15 -14.94
C ASN A 38 -0.23 -0.89 -13.83
N ASP A 39 0.33 -0.94 -12.65
CA ASP A 39 -0.24 -1.54 -11.45
C ASP A 39 -0.68 -0.48 -10.42
N TRP A 40 -1.32 -0.89 -9.36
CA TRP A 40 -1.87 -0.05 -8.30
C TRP A 40 -0.80 0.69 -7.46
N ARG A 41 0.49 0.41 -7.70
CA ARG A 41 1.61 1.03 -6.98
C ARG A 41 1.66 2.55 -7.16
N ASN A 42 1.40 3.03 -8.38
CA ASN A 42 1.53 4.45 -8.72
C ASN A 42 0.27 5.05 -9.33
N ARG A 43 -0.87 4.34 -9.33
CA ARG A 43 -2.11 4.86 -9.92
C ARG A 43 -3.35 4.26 -9.28
N ASN A 44 -4.44 5.02 -9.37
CA ASN A 44 -5.77 4.54 -9.04
C ASN A 44 -6.83 5.22 -9.93
N LYS A 45 -8.05 4.73 -9.91
CA LYS A 45 -9.15 5.26 -10.70
C LYS A 45 -10.03 6.19 -9.87
N ILE A 46 -10.51 7.25 -10.51
CA ILE A 46 -11.59 8.08 -10.00
C ILE A 46 -12.79 8.03 -10.94
N LYS A 47 -13.99 8.20 -10.38
CA LYS A 47 -15.24 8.30 -11.15
C LYS A 47 -15.40 9.72 -11.67
N THR A 48 -15.76 9.86 -12.95
CA THR A 48 -16.11 11.13 -13.58
C THR A 48 -17.47 11.01 -14.24
N THR A 49 -18.00 12.11 -14.77
CA THR A 49 -19.23 12.11 -15.59
C THR A 49 -19.10 11.25 -16.84
N ASN A 50 -17.89 11.10 -17.38
CA ASN A 50 -17.60 10.34 -18.60
C ASN A 50 -17.04 8.94 -18.32
N GLY A 51 -17.20 8.41 -17.10
CA GLY A 51 -16.68 7.11 -16.70
C GLY A 51 -15.46 7.18 -15.78
N LEU A 52 -14.70 6.09 -15.73
CA LEU A 52 -13.52 5.98 -14.87
C LEU A 52 -12.26 6.52 -15.57
N ILE A 53 -11.51 7.36 -14.89
CA ILE A 53 -10.19 7.81 -15.36
C ILE A 53 -9.08 7.43 -14.37
N TRP A 54 -7.88 7.22 -14.88
CA TRP A 54 -6.70 6.96 -14.05
C TRP A 54 -6.09 8.26 -13.54
N LEU A 55 -5.80 8.30 -12.26
CA LEU A 55 -4.84 9.22 -11.66
C LEU A 55 -3.51 8.46 -11.50
N THR A 56 -2.49 8.89 -12.22
CA THR A 56 -1.20 8.20 -12.26
C THR A 56 -0.09 9.13 -11.79
N ILE A 57 0.69 8.71 -10.81
CA ILE A 57 1.94 9.35 -10.41
C ILE A 57 3.00 8.89 -11.42
N PRO A 58 3.61 9.79 -12.19
CA PRO A 58 4.66 9.42 -13.12
C PRO A 58 5.93 9.00 -12.38
N VAL A 59 6.53 7.89 -12.78
CA VAL A 59 7.73 7.33 -12.13
C VAL A 59 8.84 7.07 -13.14
N LYS A 60 10.08 7.06 -12.64
CA LYS A 60 11.30 6.72 -13.42
C LYS A 60 11.57 5.23 -13.28
N ILE A 61 11.75 4.55 -14.40
CA ILE A 61 12.17 3.14 -14.45
C ILE A 61 13.59 3.12 -15.03
N GLU A 62 14.55 2.83 -14.19
CA GLU A 62 15.98 2.89 -14.53
C GLU A 62 16.58 1.49 -14.77
N LYS A 63 15.95 0.43 -14.21
CA LYS A 63 16.40 -0.96 -14.34
C LYS A 63 15.24 -1.94 -14.34
N LEU A 64 15.44 -3.12 -14.93
CA LEU A 64 14.40 -4.14 -15.10
C LEU A 64 13.82 -4.64 -13.78
N ASN A 65 14.68 -4.90 -12.78
CA ASN A 65 14.28 -5.46 -11.48
C ASN A 65 14.22 -4.38 -10.38
N GLN A 66 13.87 -3.15 -10.76
CA GLN A 66 13.75 -2.05 -9.82
C GLN A 66 12.70 -2.35 -8.76
N LYS A 67 13.04 -2.17 -7.49
CA LYS A 67 12.12 -2.37 -6.37
C LYS A 67 11.15 -1.19 -6.25
N ILE A 68 10.01 -1.40 -5.60
CA ILE A 68 9.02 -0.34 -5.34
C ILE A 68 9.64 0.78 -4.51
N ASN A 69 10.37 0.44 -3.45
CA ASN A 69 11.05 1.40 -2.57
C ASN A 69 12.27 2.10 -3.22
N GLU A 70 12.74 1.65 -4.38
CA GLU A 70 13.77 2.31 -5.20
C GLU A 70 13.18 3.21 -6.29
N THR A 71 11.85 3.19 -6.47
CA THR A 71 11.19 3.83 -7.61
C THR A 71 10.91 5.29 -7.32
N LYS A 72 11.61 6.18 -8.02
CA LYS A 72 11.47 7.63 -7.92
C LYS A 72 10.34 8.16 -8.81
N ILE A 73 9.73 9.25 -8.37
CA ILE A 73 8.79 10.00 -9.20
C ILE A 73 9.53 10.74 -10.33
N ALA A 74 8.84 10.96 -11.45
CA ALA A 74 9.39 11.62 -12.63
C ALA A 74 8.96 13.09 -12.77
N ASP A 75 7.92 13.52 -12.06
CA ASP A 75 7.36 14.88 -12.14
C ASP A 75 6.81 15.30 -10.77
N ASN A 76 7.42 16.31 -10.15
CA ASN A 76 7.01 16.79 -8.82
C ASN A 76 5.69 17.57 -8.83
N LYS A 77 5.11 17.85 -10.01
CA LYS A 77 3.83 18.56 -10.14
C LYS A 77 2.62 17.64 -10.31
N TRP A 78 2.83 16.32 -10.21
CA TRP A 78 1.77 15.31 -10.34
C TRP A 78 0.56 15.59 -9.44
N TYR A 79 0.81 16.00 -8.21
CA TYR A 79 -0.21 16.24 -7.19
C TYR A 79 -1.19 17.36 -7.57
N ILE A 80 -0.71 18.40 -8.30
CA ILE A 80 -1.56 19.50 -8.77
C ILE A 80 -2.63 18.98 -9.71
N LYS A 81 -2.24 18.12 -10.67
CA LYS A 81 -3.17 17.50 -11.62
C LYS A 81 -4.19 16.62 -10.91
N HIS A 82 -3.75 15.85 -9.90
CA HIS A 82 -4.62 14.99 -9.12
C HIS A 82 -5.62 15.80 -8.28
N LYS A 83 -5.17 16.82 -7.56
CA LYS A 83 -6.04 17.72 -6.79
C LYS A 83 -7.08 18.40 -7.68
N ASN A 84 -6.67 18.91 -8.84
CA ASN A 84 -7.59 19.53 -9.81
C ASN A 84 -8.62 18.53 -10.34
N SER A 85 -8.20 17.31 -10.65
CA SER A 85 -9.12 16.23 -11.07
C SER A 85 -10.14 15.90 -9.97
N LEU A 86 -9.71 15.79 -8.72
CA LEU A 86 -10.62 15.57 -7.59
C LEU A 86 -11.58 16.74 -7.39
N GLN A 87 -11.08 17.99 -7.44
CA GLN A 87 -11.92 19.18 -7.31
C GLN A 87 -12.98 19.25 -8.41
N THR A 88 -12.59 18.96 -9.66
CA THR A 88 -13.52 19.01 -10.81
C THR A 88 -14.61 17.95 -10.70
N ASN A 89 -14.24 16.71 -10.34
CA ASN A 89 -15.15 15.58 -10.40
C ASN A 89 -15.95 15.36 -9.11
N TYR A 90 -15.40 15.75 -7.95
CA TYR A 90 -16.05 15.55 -6.64
C TYR A 90 -16.48 16.86 -5.96
N GLY A 91 -16.16 18.03 -6.50
CA GLY A 91 -16.45 19.31 -5.88
C GLY A 91 -17.92 19.57 -5.52
N LYS A 92 -18.87 18.88 -6.21
CA LYS A 92 -20.29 18.92 -5.94
C LYS A 92 -20.79 17.76 -5.05
N ALA A 93 -19.94 16.80 -4.69
CA ALA A 93 -20.34 15.69 -3.83
C ALA A 93 -20.60 16.17 -2.40
N THR A 94 -21.65 15.67 -1.77
CA THR A 94 -22.16 16.12 -0.46
C THR A 94 -21.07 16.17 0.61
N LYS A 95 -20.20 15.16 0.67
CA LYS A 95 -19.15 15.05 1.67
C LYS A 95 -17.78 15.60 1.23
N PHE A 96 -17.65 16.10 0.01
CA PHE A 96 -16.37 16.56 -0.49
C PHE A 96 -15.81 17.74 0.31
N LYS A 97 -16.66 18.68 0.69
CA LYS A 97 -16.26 19.86 1.48
C LYS A 97 -15.65 19.45 2.84
N GLU A 98 -16.18 18.41 3.47
CA GLU A 98 -15.72 17.89 4.76
C GLU A 98 -14.36 17.19 4.65
N CYS A 99 -14.07 16.54 3.50
CA CYS A 99 -12.85 15.75 3.30
C CYS A 99 -11.78 16.48 2.49
N LYS A 100 -12.11 17.55 1.79
CA LYS A 100 -11.23 18.22 0.84
C LYS A 100 -9.92 18.65 1.46
N ASP A 101 -9.98 19.41 2.54
CA ASP A 101 -8.78 19.99 3.15
C ASP A 101 -7.87 18.90 3.71
N PHE A 102 -8.46 17.87 4.30
CA PHE A 102 -7.73 16.68 4.73
C PHE A 102 -6.99 16.01 3.57
N ILE A 103 -7.70 15.66 2.49
CA ILE A 103 -7.11 14.98 1.33
C ILE A 103 -6.05 15.87 0.67
N PHE A 104 -6.33 17.17 0.49
CA PHE A 104 -5.40 18.09 -0.17
C PHE A 104 -4.13 18.29 0.66
N ASN A 105 -4.23 18.29 2.00
CA ASN A 105 -3.07 18.34 2.88
C ASN A 105 -2.17 17.11 2.72
N ILE A 106 -2.74 15.90 2.56
CA ILE A 106 -1.95 14.69 2.27
C ILE A 106 -1.18 14.85 0.94
N TYR A 107 -1.83 15.39 -0.10
CA TYR A 107 -1.18 15.66 -1.38
C TYR A 107 -0.01 16.64 -1.24
N GLU A 108 -0.16 17.71 -0.43
CA GLU A 108 0.92 18.65 -0.17
C GLU A 108 2.10 18.03 0.59
N GLN A 109 1.82 17.16 1.56
CA GLN A 109 2.86 16.42 2.26
C GLN A 109 3.59 15.47 1.30
N ALA A 110 2.83 14.67 0.53
CA ALA A 110 3.35 13.70 -0.41
C ALA A 110 4.14 14.33 -1.57
N SER A 111 3.82 15.59 -1.94
CA SER A 111 4.51 16.31 -3.03
C SER A 111 5.98 16.62 -2.75
N ARG A 112 6.40 16.53 -1.49
CA ARG A 112 7.78 16.78 -1.04
C ARG A 112 8.65 15.54 -1.05
N LEU A 113 8.09 14.39 -1.41
CA LEU A 113 8.73 13.09 -1.38
C LEU A 113 9.15 12.66 -2.78
N ASP A 114 10.25 11.94 -2.88
CA ASP A 114 10.83 11.54 -4.16
C ASP A 114 10.52 10.08 -4.52
N TYR A 115 10.20 9.22 -3.55
CA TYR A 115 9.97 7.79 -3.77
C TYR A 115 8.50 7.41 -3.67
N ILE A 116 8.06 6.55 -4.60
CA ILE A 116 6.65 6.11 -4.64
C ILE A 116 6.22 5.37 -3.36
N SER A 117 7.12 4.63 -2.73
CA SER A 117 6.86 3.92 -1.48
C SER A 117 6.58 4.90 -0.33
N GLU A 118 7.35 5.98 -0.21
CA GLU A 118 7.15 7.01 0.80
C GLU A 118 5.83 7.78 0.59
N ILE A 119 5.52 8.07 -0.67
CA ILE A 119 4.25 8.70 -1.06
C ILE A 119 3.07 7.80 -0.65
N ASN A 120 3.12 6.52 -1.01
CA ASN A 120 2.08 5.56 -0.66
C ASN A 120 1.94 5.42 0.86
N TYR A 121 3.06 5.30 1.58
CA TYR A 121 3.04 5.26 3.05
C TYR A 121 2.37 6.50 3.66
N THR A 122 2.67 7.69 3.14
CA THR A 122 2.05 8.93 3.61
C THR A 122 0.53 8.88 3.47
N PHE A 123 0.01 8.48 2.31
CA PHE A 123 -1.43 8.30 2.12
C PHE A 123 -2.01 7.23 3.04
N LEU A 124 -1.39 6.07 3.14
CA LEU A 124 -1.86 4.98 4.00
C LEU A 124 -1.93 5.40 5.47
N ASN A 125 -0.87 6.03 5.97
CA ASN A 125 -0.77 6.47 7.36
C ASN A 125 -1.81 7.54 7.71
N GLU A 126 -1.95 8.57 6.87
CA GLU A 126 -2.90 9.65 7.13
C GLU A 126 -4.36 9.19 7.00
N ILE A 127 -4.66 8.32 6.02
CA ILE A 127 -5.99 7.73 5.89
C ILE A 127 -6.30 6.81 7.07
N ASN A 128 -5.34 6.01 7.55
CA ASN A 128 -5.52 5.19 8.76
C ASN A 128 -5.88 6.04 9.99
N LYS A 129 -5.16 7.15 10.20
CA LYS A 129 -5.48 8.09 11.27
C LYS A 129 -6.92 8.62 11.16
N PHE A 130 -7.32 9.01 9.94
CA PHE A 130 -8.68 9.49 9.67
C PHE A 130 -9.74 8.42 9.93
N LEU A 131 -9.48 7.18 9.54
CA LEU A 131 -10.35 6.03 9.78
C LEU A 131 -10.27 5.48 11.21
N LYS A 132 -9.40 6.05 12.07
CA LYS A 132 -9.13 5.58 13.45
C LYS A 132 -8.63 4.13 13.49
N ILE A 133 -7.88 3.70 12.47
CA ILE A 133 -7.18 2.43 12.44
C ILE A 133 -5.85 2.64 13.18
N SER A 134 -5.67 1.94 14.30
CA SER A 134 -4.49 2.07 15.18
C SER A 134 -3.42 1.01 14.93
N THR A 135 -3.55 0.22 13.87
CA THR A 135 -2.60 -0.83 13.49
C THR A 135 -1.20 -0.26 13.30
N LYS A 136 -0.22 -0.90 13.91
CA LYS A 136 1.19 -0.56 13.71
C LYS A 136 1.57 -0.80 12.24
N ILE A 137 2.19 0.19 11.59
CA ILE A 137 2.79 0.02 10.26
C ILE A 137 4.30 -0.10 10.41
N SER A 138 4.88 -1.12 9.79
CA SER A 138 6.34 -1.33 9.66
C SER A 138 6.70 -1.67 8.22
N PHE A 139 7.98 -1.85 7.95
CA PHE A 139 8.48 -2.09 6.60
C PHE A 139 9.22 -3.42 6.52
N SER A 140 9.19 -4.09 5.37
CA SER A 140 9.95 -5.32 5.16
C SER A 140 11.46 -5.13 5.36
N THR A 141 11.96 -3.91 5.14
CA THR A 141 13.35 -3.52 5.39
C THR A 141 13.76 -3.55 6.86
N ASP A 142 12.79 -3.60 7.79
CA ASP A 142 13.06 -3.74 9.23
C ASP A 142 13.39 -5.19 9.61
N TYR A 143 13.30 -6.13 8.65
CA TYR A 143 13.47 -7.56 8.84
C TYR A 143 14.51 -8.13 7.88
N ASN A 144 15.19 -9.19 8.30
CA ASN A 144 16.01 -10.00 7.40
C ASN A 144 15.13 -11.01 6.67
N ILE A 145 14.65 -10.65 5.49
CA ILE A 145 13.67 -11.45 4.75
C ILE A 145 14.26 -12.72 4.10
N GLY A 146 15.57 -12.75 3.81
CA GLY A 146 16.21 -13.88 3.13
C GLY A 146 15.72 -14.08 1.69
N ASP A 147 15.78 -15.32 1.22
CA ASP A 147 15.38 -15.73 -0.12
C ASP A 147 14.12 -16.63 -0.09
N GLY A 148 13.59 -16.95 -1.29
CA GLY A 148 12.36 -17.75 -1.45
C GLY A 148 11.09 -16.90 -1.40
N LYS A 149 10.00 -17.42 -1.97
CA LYS A 149 8.72 -16.70 -2.03
C LYS A 149 7.95 -16.78 -0.70
N THR A 150 7.78 -18.01 -0.20
CA THR A 150 7.06 -18.28 1.04
C THR A 150 7.98 -18.08 2.25
N GLU A 151 9.25 -18.46 2.12
CA GLU A 151 10.25 -18.37 3.19
C GLU A 151 10.43 -16.94 3.69
N ARG A 152 10.44 -15.94 2.78
CA ARG A 152 10.51 -14.51 3.14
C ARG A 152 9.36 -14.10 4.05
N LEU A 153 8.14 -14.54 3.75
CA LEU A 153 6.95 -14.24 4.56
C LEU A 153 7.05 -14.89 5.94
N ILE A 154 7.51 -16.13 6.00
CA ILE A 154 7.74 -16.87 7.25
C ILE A 154 8.83 -16.17 8.09
N ASN A 155 9.91 -15.73 7.47
CA ASN A 155 10.99 -15.02 8.16
C ASN A 155 10.50 -13.72 8.80
N ILE A 156 9.65 -12.97 8.10
CA ILE A 156 9.00 -11.77 8.66
C ILE A 156 8.09 -12.16 9.83
N CYS A 157 7.25 -13.20 9.69
CA CYS A 157 6.38 -13.67 10.76
C CYS A 157 7.17 -14.03 12.03
N LYS A 158 8.27 -14.75 11.88
CA LYS A 158 9.13 -15.13 13.01
C LYS A 158 9.75 -13.94 13.71
N GLN A 159 10.37 -13.04 12.94
CA GLN A 159 11.06 -11.87 13.49
C GLN A 159 10.10 -10.84 14.10
N SER A 160 8.88 -10.75 13.59
CA SER A 160 7.81 -9.94 14.19
C SER A 160 7.15 -10.61 15.40
N ASN A 161 7.54 -11.83 15.78
CA ASN A 161 6.92 -12.64 16.81
C ASN A 161 5.41 -12.87 16.57
N SER A 162 5.03 -13.07 15.31
CA SER A 162 3.63 -13.35 14.95
C SER A 162 3.39 -14.84 14.72
N ASN A 163 2.22 -15.27 15.08
CA ASN A 163 1.73 -16.65 14.87
C ASN A 163 0.54 -16.72 13.92
N ILE A 164 0.05 -15.59 13.43
CA ILE A 164 -1.03 -15.53 12.45
C ILE A 164 -0.60 -14.60 11.32
N TYR A 165 -0.66 -15.13 10.10
CA TYR A 165 -0.45 -14.35 8.88
C TYR A 165 -1.76 -14.25 8.10
N LEU A 166 -2.30 -13.04 7.98
CA LEU A 166 -3.48 -12.74 7.18
C LEU A 166 -3.04 -12.36 5.77
N SER A 167 -3.42 -13.14 4.78
CA SER A 167 -3.04 -12.93 3.38
C SER A 167 -4.26 -12.64 2.50
N GLY A 168 -4.03 -11.87 1.44
CA GLY A 168 -5.05 -11.67 0.40
C GLY A 168 -5.23 -12.92 -0.48
N PRO A 169 -6.43 -13.15 -1.06
CA PRO A 169 -6.74 -14.38 -1.78
C PRO A 169 -5.86 -14.63 -3.02
N SER A 170 -5.30 -13.60 -3.61
CA SER A 170 -4.40 -13.72 -4.78
C SER A 170 -3.11 -14.47 -4.47
N ALA A 171 -2.71 -14.54 -3.21
CA ALA A 171 -1.49 -15.20 -2.78
C ALA A 171 -1.62 -16.74 -2.73
N LYS A 172 -2.84 -17.28 -2.78
CA LYS A 172 -3.10 -18.74 -2.86
C LYS A 172 -2.37 -19.42 -4.01
N ASN A 173 -2.10 -18.68 -5.08
CA ASN A 173 -1.46 -19.26 -6.27
C ASN A 173 0.06 -19.50 -6.12
N TYR A 174 0.69 -18.99 -5.06
CA TYR A 174 2.15 -19.08 -4.90
C TYR A 174 2.63 -19.36 -3.48
N ILE A 175 1.77 -19.28 -2.48
CA ILE A 175 2.10 -19.59 -1.08
C ILE A 175 2.09 -21.11 -0.88
N ASP A 176 3.14 -21.62 -0.25
CA ASP A 176 3.19 -22.99 0.28
C ASP A 176 2.62 -23.00 1.71
N GLU A 177 1.36 -23.44 1.84
CA GLU A 177 0.65 -23.51 3.14
C GLU A 177 1.29 -24.52 4.10
N ALA A 178 1.84 -25.64 3.57
CA ALA A 178 2.49 -26.66 4.39
C ALA A 178 3.72 -26.09 5.11
N LEU A 179 4.41 -25.14 4.45
CA LEU A 179 5.57 -24.50 5.03
C LEU A 179 5.20 -23.57 6.21
N PHE A 180 4.06 -22.92 6.17
CA PHE A 180 3.51 -22.13 7.30
C PHE A 180 3.18 -23.04 8.48
N THR A 181 2.46 -24.14 8.24
CA THR A 181 2.12 -25.15 9.26
C THR A 181 3.37 -25.72 9.93
N LYS A 182 4.40 -26.09 9.14
CA LYS A 182 5.69 -26.59 9.65
C LYS A 182 6.40 -25.60 10.56
N ASN A 183 6.16 -24.31 10.38
CA ASN A 183 6.75 -23.23 11.17
C ASN A 183 5.84 -22.73 12.31
N ASN A 184 4.73 -23.43 12.61
CA ASN A 184 3.74 -23.06 13.63
C ASN A 184 3.14 -21.65 13.42
N ILE A 185 2.93 -21.26 12.17
CA ILE A 185 2.26 -20.01 11.80
C ILE A 185 0.92 -20.36 11.17
N ASN A 186 -0.16 -19.82 11.71
CA ASN A 186 -1.50 -19.98 11.16
C ASN A 186 -1.67 -19.03 9.97
N LEU A 187 -1.97 -19.58 8.79
CA LEU A 187 -2.28 -18.81 7.59
C LEU A 187 -3.79 -18.61 7.48
N GLU A 188 -4.20 -17.35 7.48
CA GLU A 188 -5.60 -16.96 7.29
C GLU A 188 -5.77 -16.23 5.94
N TRP A 189 -6.91 -16.43 5.32
CA TRP A 189 -7.27 -15.76 4.08
C TRP A 189 -8.35 -14.71 4.33
N PHE A 190 -8.09 -13.49 3.83
CA PHE A 190 -9.03 -12.37 3.91
C PHE A 190 -10.18 -12.53 2.91
#